data_41e4659adb556e25d9ad2ec3f15503ad
#
_entry.id   41e4659adb556e25d9ad2ec3f15503ad
#
_cell.length_a   1.000
_cell.length_b   1.000
_cell.length_c   1.000
_cell.angle_alpha   90.00
_cell.angle_beta   90.00
_cell.angle_gamma   90.00
#
_symmetry.space_group_name_H-M   'P 1'
#
loop_
_entity.id
_entity.type
_entity.pdbx_description
1 polymer ?
#
loop_
_entity_poly.entity_id
_entity_poly.type
_entity_poly.pdbx_seq_one_letter_code
_entity_poly.pdbx_strand_id
1 'polypeptide(L)'
;NGAGKTTTIRIMAGLIQPSSGAAVLDSWDISRNPVEAKQITGFIPDRPYLYGKLTAQEFLRFISGLYHVPPEDTEGRIAQLLELFNLTPWGDELIEGFSHGMKQRLVMSSALIHKPRVLIVDEPMVGLDPAGVKLVKRIFRGLCETGVTVFMSTHTLEIAEEMCDRIGIIQDGRLIAVGNVKELKEMAGTVGKRLEEIFFKLTGAEELGELVETLRP
;
A
#
# COMPACT_ATOMS: atom_id res chain seq x y z
N ASN A 1 5.04 -12.23 9.83
CA ASN A 1 5.86 -11.03 10.06
C ASN A 1 7.33 -11.35 9.82
N GLY A 2 8.18 -10.35 9.48
CA GLY A 2 9.62 -10.56 9.29
C GLY A 2 10.04 -11.12 7.92
N ALA A 3 9.12 -11.46 7.04
CA ALA A 3 9.41 -12.07 5.74
C ALA A 3 10.12 -11.16 4.73
N GLY A 4 10.29 -9.85 5.02
CA GLY A 4 10.97 -8.89 4.14
C GLY A 4 10.04 -7.94 3.37
N LYS A 5 8.72 -7.99 3.54
CA LYS A 5 7.75 -7.11 2.83
C LYS A 5 8.06 -5.62 3.00
N THR A 6 8.13 -5.13 4.24
CA THR A 6 8.42 -3.72 4.55
C THR A 6 9.80 -3.29 4.05
N THR A 7 10.80 -4.16 4.08
CA THR A 7 12.13 -3.88 3.53
C THR A 7 12.06 -3.67 2.01
N THR A 8 11.38 -4.56 1.30
CA THR A 8 11.15 -4.45 -0.15
C THR A 8 10.42 -3.14 -0.49
N ILE A 9 9.35 -2.83 0.23
CA ILE A 9 8.60 -1.58 0.06
C ILE A 9 9.49 -0.35 0.30
N ARG A 10 10.30 -0.34 1.34
CA ARG A 10 11.21 0.79 1.63
C ARG A 10 12.28 0.97 0.55
N ILE A 11 12.76 -0.10 -0.05
CA ILE A 11 13.66 -0.02 -1.21
C ILE A 11 12.92 0.59 -2.40
N MET A 12 11.74 0.09 -2.74
CA MET A 12 10.93 0.61 -3.84
C MET A 12 10.52 2.07 -3.64
N ALA A 13 10.23 2.48 -2.40
CA ALA A 13 9.94 3.87 -2.06
C ALA A 13 11.20 4.78 -2.00
N GLY A 14 12.40 4.22 -2.21
CA GLY A 14 13.68 4.95 -2.15
C GLY A 14 14.03 5.49 -0.77
N LEU A 15 13.58 4.80 0.29
CA LEU A 15 13.89 5.12 1.68
C LEU A 15 15.16 4.44 2.17
N ILE A 16 15.50 3.29 1.58
CA ILE A 16 16.75 2.57 1.83
C ILE A 16 17.34 2.09 0.51
N GLN A 17 18.67 1.99 0.44
CA GLN A 17 19.37 1.49 -0.73
C GLN A 17 19.46 -0.04 -0.69
N PRO A 18 19.26 -0.75 -1.82
CA PRO A 18 19.52 -2.18 -1.89
C PRO A 18 21.03 -2.45 -1.80
N SER A 19 21.42 -3.53 -1.11
CA SER A 19 22.83 -3.95 -1.05
C SER A 19 23.34 -4.48 -2.40
N SER A 20 22.42 -4.98 -3.23
CA SER A 20 22.70 -5.45 -4.60
C SER A 20 21.39 -5.46 -5.41
N GLY A 21 21.52 -5.53 -6.73
CA GLY A 21 20.37 -5.50 -7.64
C GLY A 21 19.84 -4.09 -7.87
N ALA A 22 18.62 -3.98 -8.41
CA ALA A 22 17.98 -2.73 -8.73
C ALA A 22 16.46 -2.80 -8.48
N ALA A 23 15.84 -1.66 -8.15
CA ALA A 23 14.40 -1.50 -8.16
C ALA A 23 14.03 -0.46 -9.22
N VAL A 24 13.25 -0.88 -10.21
CA VAL A 24 12.84 -0.04 -11.33
C VAL A 24 11.34 0.18 -11.24
N LEU A 25 10.91 1.45 -11.19
CA LEU A 25 9.52 1.87 -11.16
C LEU A 25 9.21 2.53 -12.50
N ASP A 26 8.32 1.91 -13.26
CA ASP A 26 8.09 2.26 -14.65
C ASP A 26 9.42 2.19 -15.45
N SER A 27 10.05 3.29 -15.78
CA SER A 27 11.34 3.32 -16.48
C SER A 27 12.51 3.84 -15.62
N TRP A 28 12.27 4.12 -14.33
CA TRP A 28 13.23 4.78 -13.47
C TRP A 28 13.81 3.83 -12.41
N ASP A 29 15.13 3.65 -12.42
CA ASP A 29 15.87 2.97 -11.34
C ASP A 29 15.92 3.89 -10.13
N ILE A 30 15.34 3.45 -9.01
CA ILE A 30 15.23 4.25 -7.78
C ILE A 30 16.59 4.66 -7.19
N SER A 31 17.64 3.91 -7.48
CA SER A 31 19.00 4.20 -6.99
C SER A 31 19.76 5.16 -7.90
N ARG A 32 19.48 5.14 -9.21
CA ARG A 32 20.14 5.98 -10.21
C ARG A 32 19.38 7.25 -10.51
N ASN A 33 18.05 7.20 -10.48
CA ASN A 33 17.12 8.27 -10.82
C ASN A 33 16.12 8.50 -9.67
N PRO A 34 16.60 8.80 -8.42
CA PRO A 34 15.71 8.82 -7.25
C PRO A 34 14.68 9.93 -7.29
N VAL A 35 14.96 11.05 -7.92
CA VAL A 35 14.03 12.19 -8.03
C VAL A 35 12.90 11.84 -8.99
N GLU A 36 13.24 11.39 -10.20
CA GLU A 36 12.29 11.02 -11.26
C GLU A 36 11.40 9.86 -10.81
N ALA A 37 12.00 8.84 -10.18
CA ALA A 37 11.26 7.70 -9.64
C ALA A 37 10.27 8.13 -8.54
N LYS A 38 10.68 9.04 -7.64
CA LYS A 38 9.80 9.56 -6.57
C LYS A 38 8.70 10.47 -7.12
N GLN A 39 8.97 11.24 -8.15
CA GLN A 39 7.96 12.11 -8.77
C GLN A 39 6.77 11.35 -9.35
N ILE A 40 6.97 10.12 -9.82
CA ILE A 40 5.90 9.27 -10.34
C ILE A 40 5.31 8.33 -9.31
N THR A 41 5.80 8.36 -8.07
CA THR A 41 5.45 7.40 -7.02
C THR A 41 4.75 8.07 -5.86
N GLY A 42 3.55 7.57 -5.51
CA GLY A 42 2.92 7.83 -4.22
C GLY A 42 3.31 6.73 -3.22
N PHE A 43 3.59 7.11 -1.98
CA PHE A 43 3.93 6.14 -0.94
C PHE A 43 3.02 6.31 0.27
N ILE A 44 2.40 5.22 0.70
CA ILE A 44 1.55 5.13 1.90
C ILE A 44 2.20 4.14 2.86
N PRO A 45 2.83 4.61 3.95
CA PRO A 45 3.45 3.76 4.96
C PRO A 45 2.40 3.11 5.89
N ASP A 46 2.79 2.06 6.60
CA ASP A 46 2.00 1.39 7.64
C ASP A 46 1.62 2.33 8.81
N ARG A 47 2.48 3.32 9.09
CA ARG A 47 2.23 4.34 10.12
C ARG A 47 2.25 5.72 9.50
N PRO A 48 1.19 6.53 9.74
CA PRO A 48 1.14 7.90 9.24
C PRO A 48 2.23 8.78 9.85
N TYR A 49 3.06 9.38 9.01
CA TYR A 49 3.99 10.44 9.40
C TYR A 49 3.41 11.78 8.95
N LEU A 50 2.86 12.54 9.87
CA LEU A 50 2.16 13.79 9.63
C LEU A 50 2.68 14.90 10.54
N TYR A 51 2.64 16.14 10.06
CA TYR A 51 2.97 17.32 10.83
C TYR A 51 1.75 17.77 11.65
N GLY A 52 1.67 17.35 12.91
CA GLY A 52 0.50 17.57 13.78
C GLY A 52 0.09 19.02 13.96
N LYS A 53 1.04 19.98 13.79
CA LYS A 53 0.80 21.42 13.95
C LYS A 53 0.36 22.12 12.66
N LEU A 54 0.19 21.39 11.58
CA LEU A 54 -0.44 21.88 10.36
C LEU A 54 -1.91 21.45 10.32
N THR A 55 -2.74 22.22 9.61
CA THR A 55 -4.06 21.77 9.21
C THR A 55 -3.96 20.78 8.06
N ALA A 56 -5.05 20.05 7.75
CA ALA A 56 -5.06 19.12 6.63
C ALA A 56 -4.79 19.82 5.29
N GLN A 57 -5.36 21.00 5.07
CA GLN A 57 -5.13 21.78 3.86
C GLN A 57 -3.69 22.27 3.76
N GLU A 58 -3.12 22.82 4.85
CA GLU A 58 -1.74 23.28 4.88
C GLU A 58 -0.77 22.13 4.60
N PHE A 59 -1.01 20.96 5.17
CA PHE A 59 -0.21 19.77 4.92
C PHE A 59 -0.26 19.36 3.45
N LEU A 60 -1.46 19.27 2.85
CA LEU A 60 -1.61 18.90 1.44
C LEU A 60 -0.99 19.97 0.52
N ARG A 61 -1.10 21.25 0.84
CA ARG A 61 -0.44 22.34 0.09
C ARG A 61 1.09 22.24 0.18
N PHE A 62 1.62 21.91 1.34
CA PHE A 62 3.05 21.67 1.53
C PHE A 62 3.53 20.49 0.65
N ILE A 63 2.82 19.37 0.67
CA ILE A 63 3.15 18.20 -0.17
C ILE A 63 3.03 18.54 -1.66
N SER A 64 1.99 19.29 -2.07
CA SER A 64 1.84 19.76 -3.46
C SER A 64 3.08 20.54 -3.93
N GLY A 65 3.61 21.40 -3.08
CA GLY A 65 4.83 22.17 -3.38
C GLY A 65 6.06 21.27 -3.55
N LEU A 66 6.20 20.23 -2.71
CA LEU A 66 7.32 19.28 -2.80
C LEU A 66 7.31 18.46 -4.10
N TYR A 67 6.11 18.15 -4.61
CA TYR A 67 5.94 17.41 -5.86
C TYR A 67 5.75 18.31 -7.08
N HIS A 68 5.95 19.62 -6.92
CA HIS A 68 5.83 20.61 -8.02
C HIS A 68 4.46 20.58 -8.72
N VAL A 69 3.38 20.32 -7.99
CA VAL A 69 2.02 20.45 -8.54
C VAL A 69 1.79 21.92 -8.92
N PRO A 70 1.30 22.22 -10.15
CA PRO A 70 1.06 23.58 -10.56
C PRO A 70 0.18 24.36 -9.58
N PRO A 71 0.54 25.60 -9.21
CA PRO A 71 -0.24 26.39 -8.25
C PRO A 71 -1.72 26.53 -8.60
N GLU A 72 -2.03 26.65 -9.90
CA GLU A 72 -3.39 26.73 -10.44
C GLU A 72 -4.23 25.47 -10.21
N ASP A 73 -3.58 24.30 -10.11
CA ASP A 73 -4.24 23.02 -9.88
C ASP A 73 -4.35 22.66 -8.39
N THR A 74 -3.49 23.24 -7.55
CA THR A 74 -3.26 22.79 -6.17
C THR A 74 -4.53 22.83 -5.33
N GLU A 75 -5.23 23.96 -5.28
CA GLU A 75 -6.41 24.12 -4.41
C GLU A 75 -7.57 23.23 -4.87
N GLY A 76 -7.78 23.10 -6.19
CA GLY A 76 -8.80 22.21 -6.74
C GLY A 76 -8.53 20.73 -6.39
N ARG A 77 -7.26 20.32 -6.43
CA ARG A 77 -6.88 18.95 -6.06
C ARG A 77 -7.00 18.69 -4.57
N ILE A 78 -6.64 19.66 -3.73
CA ILE A 78 -6.83 19.55 -2.27
C ILE A 78 -8.30 19.34 -1.96
N ALA A 79 -9.18 20.18 -2.51
CA ALA A 79 -10.62 20.06 -2.30
C ALA A 79 -11.17 18.70 -2.74
N GLN A 80 -10.79 18.23 -3.95
CA GLN A 80 -11.18 16.91 -4.46
C GLN A 80 -10.73 15.76 -3.55
N LEU A 81 -9.49 15.79 -3.04
CA LEU A 81 -8.96 14.73 -2.20
C LEU A 81 -9.58 14.74 -0.80
N LEU A 82 -9.80 15.92 -0.21
CA LEU A 82 -10.51 16.03 1.07
C LEU A 82 -11.94 15.50 0.96
N GLU A 83 -12.63 15.81 -0.15
CA GLU A 83 -13.96 15.26 -0.42
C GLU A 83 -13.93 13.75 -0.61
N LEU A 84 -13.04 13.22 -1.46
CA LEU A 84 -12.90 11.79 -1.75
C LEU A 84 -12.67 10.96 -0.48
N PHE A 85 -11.89 11.49 0.44
CA PHE A 85 -11.56 10.82 1.70
C PHE A 85 -12.47 11.23 2.88
N ASN A 86 -13.56 11.96 2.62
CA ASN A 86 -14.48 12.46 3.63
C ASN A 86 -13.78 13.25 4.75
N LEU A 87 -12.85 14.14 4.38
CA LEU A 87 -12.09 15.00 5.30
C LEU A 87 -12.44 16.49 5.15
N THR A 88 -13.32 16.87 4.23
CA THR A 88 -13.71 18.28 3.98
C THR A 88 -14.10 19.05 5.25
N PRO A 89 -14.91 18.49 6.19
CA PRO A 89 -15.29 19.22 7.40
C PRO A 89 -14.11 19.53 8.34
N TRP A 90 -12.98 18.84 8.18
CA TRP A 90 -11.79 18.96 9.03
C TRP A 90 -10.60 19.56 8.29
N GLY A 91 -10.82 20.15 7.10
CA GLY A 91 -9.76 20.71 6.27
C GLY A 91 -8.89 21.75 6.99
N ASP A 92 -9.52 22.58 7.82
CA ASP A 92 -8.91 23.68 8.59
C ASP A 92 -8.55 23.28 10.03
N GLU A 93 -8.78 22.02 10.43
CA GLU A 93 -8.46 21.53 11.76
C GLU A 93 -7.03 21.00 11.83
N LEU A 94 -6.38 21.16 12.99
CA LEU A 94 -5.03 20.65 13.22
C LEU A 94 -4.98 19.11 13.18
N ILE A 95 -4.01 18.59 12.46
CA ILE A 95 -3.81 17.13 12.28
C ILE A 95 -3.58 16.39 13.60
N GLU A 96 -3.03 17.07 14.63
CA GLU A 96 -2.83 16.42 15.94
C GLU A 96 -4.15 15.93 16.55
N GLY A 97 -5.28 16.61 16.29
CA GLY A 97 -6.61 16.24 16.74
C GLY A 97 -7.28 15.09 15.94
N PHE A 98 -6.67 14.66 14.83
CA PHE A 98 -7.26 13.62 13.98
C PHE A 98 -7.20 12.24 14.64
N SER A 99 -8.28 11.48 14.47
CA SER A 99 -8.27 10.04 14.77
C SER A 99 -7.27 9.29 13.89
N HIS A 100 -6.91 8.06 14.27
CA HIS A 100 -5.99 7.24 13.47
C HIS A 100 -6.51 7.05 12.04
N GLY A 101 -7.80 6.73 11.87
CA GLY A 101 -8.41 6.58 10.54
C GLY A 101 -8.44 7.87 9.72
N MET A 102 -8.61 9.04 10.34
CA MET A 102 -8.49 10.33 9.65
C MET A 102 -7.05 10.58 9.21
N LYS A 103 -6.07 10.30 10.06
CA LYS A 103 -4.65 10.40 9.73
C LYS A 103 -4.27 9.50 8.56
N GLN A 104 -4.76 8.26 8.55
CA GLN A 104 -4.53 7.31 7.45
C GLN A 104 -5.12 7.83 6.13
N ARG A 105 -6.35 8.35 6.15
CA ARG A 105 -7.01 8.94 4.98
C ARG A 105 -6.28 10.19 4.47
N LEU A 106 -5.74 11.02 5.36
CA LEU A 106 -4.94 12.19 4.97
C LEU A 106 -3.61 11.81 4.34
N VAL A 107 -2.92 10.76 4.83
CA VAL A 107 -1.72 10.22 4.18
C VAL A 107 -2.04 9.70 2.79
N MET A 108 -3.16 8.98 2.61
CA MET A 108 -3.60 8.54 1.28
C MET A 108 -3.87 9.73 0.36
N SER A 109 -4.51 10.80 0.86
CA SER A 109 -4.72 12.04 0.11
C SER A 109 -3.39 12.64 -0.34
N SER A 110 -2.41 12.71 0.56
CA SER A 110 -1.09 13.27 0.25
C SER A 110 -0.31 12.45 -0.79
N ALA A 111 -0.43 11.12 -0.74
CA ALA A 111 0.21 10.24 -1.72
C ALA A 111 -0.39 10.34 -3.13
N LEU A 112 -1.62 10.85 -3.25
CA LEU A 112 -2.34 10.99 -4.53
C LEU A 112 -2.31 12.43 -5.09
N ILE A 113 -1.80 13.41 -4.33
CA ILE A 113 -1.89 14.83 -4.68
C ILE A 113 -1.22 15.15 -6.04
N HIS A 114 -0.12 14.51 -6.36
CA HIS A 114 0.68 14.72 -7.56
C HIS A 114 0.35 13.76 -8.72
N LYS A 115 -0.77 13.01 -8.65
CA LYS A 115 -1.21 12.03 -9.68
C LYS A 115 -0.12 10.98 -10.00
N PRO A 116 0.30 10.17 -9.03
CA PRO A 116 1.36 9.19 -9.25
C PRO A 116 0.97 8.16 -10.30
N ARG A 117 1.96 7.61 -11.00
CA ARG A 117 1.81 6.46 -11.92
C ARG A 117 1.93 5.13 -11.18
N VAL A 118 2.66 5.14 -10.06
CA VAL A 118 2.86 3.99 -9.19
C VAL A 118 2.47 4.39 -7.76
N LEU A 119 1.61 3.61 -7.12
CA LEU A 119 1.25 3.77 -5.72
C LEU A 119 1.79 2.57 -4.92
N ILE A 120 2.70 2.84 -4.00
CA ILE A 120 3.28 1.84 -3.10
C ILE A 120 2.62 1.97 -1.74
N VAL A 121 2.10 0.85 -1.21
CA VAL A 121 1.29 0.87 0.01
C VAL A 121 1.72 -0.24 0.96
N ASP A 122 2.02 0.12 2.18
CA ASP A 122 2.33 -0.83 3.26
C ASP A 122 1.13 -0.97 4.19
N GLU A 123 0.46 -2.15 4.19
CA GLU A 123 -0.66 -2.52 5.05
C GLU A 123 -1.84 -1.50 5.06
N PRO A 124 -2.45 -1.16 3.92
CA PRO A 124 -3.37 -0.01 3.80
C PRO A 124 -4.65 -0.11 4.60
N MET A 125 -5.05 -1.30 5.04
CA MET A 125 -6.34 -1.54 5.69
C MET A 125 -6.24 -1.55 7.22
N VAL A 126 -5.03 -1.52 7.76
CA VAL A 126 -4.81 -1.57 9.21
C VAL A 126 -5.34 -0.30 9.87
N GLY A 127 -6.16 -0.48 10.92
CA GLY A 127 -6.72 0.64 11.69
C GLY A 127 -7.89 1.38 11.04
N LEU A 128 -8.41 0.90 9.92
CA LEU A 128 -9.63 1.41 9.30
C LEU A 128 -10.86 0.63 9.77
N ASP A 129 -11.96 1.35 9.91
CA ASP A 129 -13.29 0.74 10.08
C ASP A 129 -13.78 0.08 8.78
N PRO A 130 -14.83 -0.74 8.79
CA PRO A 130 -15.33 -1.41 7.59
C PRO A 130 -15.71 -0.45 6.45
N ALA A 131 -16.21 0.75 6.77
CA ALA A 131 -16.55 1.75 5.77
C ALA A 131 -15.29 2.34 5.11
N GLY A 132 -14.25 2.62 5.92
CA GLY A 132 -12.94 3.04 5.45
C GLY A 132 -12.26 2.00 4.55
N VAL A 133 -12.30 0.72 4.95
CA VAL A 133 -11.79 -0.38 4.11
C VAL A 133 -12.50 -0.42 2.76
N LYS A 134 -13.84 -0.33 2.74
CA LYS A 134 -14.62 -0.30 1.50
C LYS A 134 -14.28 0.90 0.62
N LEU A 135 -14.08 2.08 1.21
CA LEU A 135 -13.68 3.28 0.50
C LEU A 135 -12.31 3.10 -0.16
N VAL A 136 -11.31 2.63 0.58
CA VAL A 136 -9.94 2.42 0.07
C VAL A 136 -9.92 1.38 -1.05
N LYS A 137 -10.64 0.27 -0.91
CA LYS A 137 -10.79 -0.73 -1.97
C LYS A 137 -11.33 -0.12 -3.27
N ARG A 138 -12.36 0.72 -3.18
CA ARG A 138 -12.93 1.39 -4.35
C ARG A 138 -11.94 2.38 -4.99
N ILE A 139 -11.23 3.15 -4.18
CA ILE A 139 -10.23 4.11 -4.66
C ILE A 139 -9.10 3.37 -5.41
N PHE A 140 -8.55 2.31 -4.83
CA PHE A 140 -7.45 1.58 -5.47
C PHE A 140 -7.89 0.91 -6.78
N ARG A 141 -9.09 0.32 -6.84
CA ARG A 141 -9.64 -0.19 -8.10
C ARG A 141 -9.81 0.90 -9.15
N GLY A 142 -10.41 2.03 -8.79
CA GLY A 142 -10.56 3.16 -9.71
C GLY A 142 -9.21 3.70 -10.21
N LEU A 143 -8.17 3.73 -9.36
CA LEU A 143 -6.83 4.09 -9.79
C LEU A 143 -6.26 3.10 -10.81
N CYS A 144 -6.40 1.79 -10.58
CA CYS A 144 -5.95 0.77 -11.52
C CYS A 144 -6.68 0.88 -12.88
N GLU A 145 -7.99 1.15 -12.88
CA GLU A 145 -8.79 1.37 -14.09
C GLU A 145 -8.30 2.59 -14.91
N THR A 146 -7.68 3.57 -14.25
CA THR A 146 -7.05 4.74 -14.93
C THR A 146 -5.59 4.52 -15.31
N GLY A 147 -5.04 3.31 -15.12
CA GLY A 147 -3.68 2.94 -15.50
C GLY A 147 -2.62 3.15 -14.42
N VAL A 148 -3.00 3.50 -13.19
CA VAL A 148 -2.07 3.56 -12.07
C VAL A 148 -1.75 2.14 -11.60
N THR A 149 -0.47 1.83 -11.40
CA THR A 149 -0.05 0.57 -10.80
C THR A 149 -0.10 0.70 -9.27
N VAL A 150 -0.89 -0.14 -8.60
CA VAL A 150 -0.93 -0.22 -7.13
C VAL A 150 -0.15 -1.44 -6.68
N PHE A 151 0.96 -1.21 -5.96
CA PHE A 151 1.74 -2.25 -5.29
C PHE A 151 1.48 -2.19 -3.79
N MET A 152 0.88 -3.23 -3.21
CA MET A 152 0.58 -3.24 -1.78
C MET A 152 1.14 -4.46 -1.08
N SER A 153 1.58 -4.28 0.16
CA SER A 153 1.76 -5.38 1.10
C SER A 153 0.50 -5.62 1.91
N THR A 154 0.24 -6.86 2.24
CA THR A 154 -0.77 -7.23 3.23
C THR A 154 -0.46 -8.58 3.86
N HIS A 155 -0.89 -8.77 5.09
CA HIS A 155 -0.93 -10.08 5.73
C HIS A 155 -2.35 -10.69 5.73
N THR A 156 -3.32 -9.96 5.17
CA THR A 156 -4.72 -10.39 5.06
C THR A 156 -4.94 -11.01 3.69
N LEU A 157 -4.99 -12.34 3.64
CA LEU A 157 -5.04 -13.10 2.40
C LEU A 157 -6.33 -12.86 1.62
N GLU A 158 -7.46 -12.64 2.30
CA GLU A 158 -8.74 -12.30 1.68
C GLU A 158 -8.68 -10.98 0.90
N ILE A 159 -7.96 -9.98 1.44
CA ILE A 159 -7.76 -8.70 0.73
C ILE A 159 -6.90 -8.91 -0.50
N ALA A 160 -5.83 -9.70 -0.40
CA ALA A 160 -4.99 -10.02 -1.54
C ALA A 160 -5.78 -10.77 -2.64
N GLU A 161 -6.59 -11.78 -2.25
CA GLU A 161 -7.42 -12.57 -3.18
C GLU A 161 -8.49 -11.72 -3.87
N GLU A 162 -9.10 -10.77 -3.15
CA GLU A 162 -10.16 -9.90 -3.68
C GLU A 162 -9.62 -8.78 -4.58
N MET A 163 -8.45 -8.21 -4.25
CA MET A 163 -8.02 -6.94 -4.85
C MET A 163 -6.87 -7.06 -5.85
N CYS A 164 -6.04 -8.10 -5.76
CA CYS A 164 -4.82 -8.15 -6.53
C CYS A 164 -4.97 -8.97 -7.81
N ASP A 165 -4.55 -8.41 -8.94
CA ASP A 165 -4.43 -9.15 -10.21
C ASP A 165 -3.28 -10.15 -10.15
N ARG A 166 -2.20 -9.82 -9.44
CA ARG A 166 -1.04 -10.67 -9.19
C ARG A 166 -0.62 -10.60 -7.73
N ILE A 167 -0.23 -11.75 -7.19
CA ILE A 167 0.18 -11.89 -5.79
C ILE A 167 1.58 -12.50 -5.76
N GLY A 168 2.46 -11.89 -4.97
CA GLY A 168 3.77 -12.45 -4.64
C GLY A 168 3.78 -12.96 -3.20
N ILE A 169 4.16 -14.20 -2.98
CA ILE A 169 4.35 -14.78 -1.65
C ILE A 169 5.82 -14.68 -1.29
N ILE A 170 6.11 -13.99 -0.19
CA ILE A 170 7.47 -13.80 0.32
C ILE A 170 7.66 -14.54 1.64
N GLN A 171 8.76 -15.26 1.78
CA GLN A 171 9.17 -15.98 2.99
C GLN A 171 10.68 -15.85 3.15
N ASP A 172 11.15 -15.50 4.35
CA ASP A 172 12.57 -15.39 4.70
C ASP A 172 13.38 -14.53 3.71
N GLY A 173 12.79 -13.41 3.25
CA GLY A 173 13.39 -12.50 2.28
C GLY A 173 13.41 -13.00 0.83
N ARG A 174 12.78 -14.14 0.55
CA ARG A 174 12.72 -14.73 -0.80
C ARG A 174 11.31 -14.73 -1.34
N LEU A 175 11.17 -14.41 -2.61
CA LEU A 175 9.91 -14.54 -3.33
C LEU A 175 9.74 -16.00 -3.75
N ILE A 176 8.84 -16.73 -3.09
CA ILE A 176 8.66 -18.18 -3.29
C ILE A 176 7.61 -18.52 -4.34
N ALA A 177 6.66 -17.63 -4.59
CA ALA A 177 5.67 -17.78 -5.66
C ALA A 177 5.18 -16.42 -6.13
N VAL A 178 4.86 -16.30 -7.43
CA VAL A 178 4.24 -15.12 -8.04
C VAL A 178 3.23 -15.58 -9.09
N GLY A 179 2.04 -15.03 -9.05
CA GLY A 179 1.02 -15.33 -10.06
C GLY A 179 -0.31 -14.70 -9.71
N ASN A 180 -1.31 -14.87 -10.57
CA ASN A 180 -2.69 -14.65 -10.20
C ASN A 180 -3.19 -15.79 -9.30
N VAL A 181 -4.37 -15.64 -8.70
CA VAL A 181 -4.93 -16.63 -7.77
C VAL A 181 -5.04 -18.04 -8.41
N LYS A 182 -5.37 -18.13 -9.70
CA LYS A 182 -5.49 -19.41 -10.41
C LYS A 182 -4.11 -20.07 -10.57
N GLU A 183 -3.11 -19.33 -11.00
CA GLU A 183 -1.74 -19.82 -11.16
C GLU A 183 -1.16 -20.31 -9.83
N LEU A 184 -1.39 -19.56 -8.74
CA LEU A 184 -0.96 -19.97 -7.39
C LEU A 184 -1.66 -21.25 -6.93
N LYS A 185 -2.95 -21.44 -7.24
CA LYS A 185 -3.70 -22.69 -7.00
C LYS A 185 -3.10 -23.87 -7.73
N GLU A 186 -2.75 -23.70 -8.99
CA GLU A 186 -2.10 -24.72 -9.81
C GLU A 186 -0.70 -25.09 -9.27
N MET A 187 0.13 -24.09 -8.92
CA MET A 187 1.45 -24.30 -8.30
C MET A 187 1.38 -25.10 -7.00
N ALA A 188 0.37 -24.85 -6.18
CA ALA A 188 0.19 -25.57 -4.91
C ALA A 188 -0.49 -26.94 -5.09
N GLY A 189 -0.96 -27.30 -6.29
CA GLY A 189 -1.74 -28.52 -6.53
C GLY A 189 -3.06 -28.58 -5.75
N THR A 190 -3.71 -27.41 -5.56
CA THR A 190 -4.89 -27.24 -4.68
C THR A 190 -6.04 -26.60 -5.46
N VAL A 191 -6.57 -27.30 -6.45
CA VAL A 191 -7.72 -26.81 -7.23
C VAL A 191 -8.94 -26.69 -6.31
N GLY A 192 -9.58 -25.50 -6.29
CA GLY A 192 -10.81 -25.25 -5.52
C GLY A 192 -10.62 -24.71 -4.09
N LYS A 193 -9.40 -24.58 -3.60
CA LYS A 193 -9.09 -24.10 -2.25
C LYS A 193 -8.91 -22.56 -2.18
N ARG A 194 -9.00 -21.98 -0.97
CA ARG A 194 -8.77 -20.54 -0.72
C ARG A 194 -7.28 -20.22 -0.77
N LEU A 195 -6.93 -18.94 -0.98
CA LEU A 195 -5.54 -18.47 -0.98
C LEU A 195 -4.81 -18.79 0.33
N GLU A 196 -5.53 -18.83 1.45
CA GLU A 196 -5.00 -19.20 2.76
C GLU A 196 -4.38 -20.61 2.78
N GLU A 197 -5.09 -21.62 2.25
CA GLU A 197 -4.60 -22.99 2.19
C GLU A 197 -3.38 -23.13 1.25
N ILE A 198 -3.38 -22.33 0.16
CA ILE A 198 -2.24 -22.26 -0.75
C ILE A 198 -1.02 -21.68 -0.04
N PHE A 199 -1.23 -20.57 0.70
CA PHE A 199 -0.18 -19.92 1.47
C PHE A 199 0.45 -20.89 2.47
N PHE A 200 -0.35 -21.59 3.27
CA PHE A 200 0.15 -22.56 4.25
C PHE A 200 0.94 -23.69 3.58
N LYS A 201 0.45 -24.21 2.46
CA LYS A 201 1.13 -25.27 1.72
C LYS A 201 2.47 -24.82 1.13
N LEU A 202 2.52 -23.65 0.51
CA LEU A 202 3.73 -23.09 -0.09
C LEU A 202 4.77 -22.65 0.95
N THR A 203 4.32 -22.26 2.16
CA THR A 203 5.21 -21.84 3.24
C THR A 203 5.60 -22.96 4.20
N GLY A 204 5.05 -24.18 4.04
CA GLY A 204 5.28 -25.31 4.95
C GLY A 204 4.63 -25.14 6.33
N ALA A 205 3.71 -24.20 6.50
CA ALA A 205 3.06 -23.92 7.78
C ALA A 205 1.92 -24.92 8.13
N GLU A 206 1.59 -25.86 7.23
CA GLU A 206 0.61 -26.93 7.50
C GLU A 206 1.04 -27.84 8.66
N GLU A 207 2.34 -28.06 8.86
CA GLU A 207 2.86 -28.88 9.96
C GLU A 207 2.52 -28.37 11.36
N LEU A 208 2.26 -27.07 11.50
CA LEU A 208 1.82 -26.48 12.79
C LEU A 208 0.39 -26.89 13.19
N GLY A 209 -0.48 -27.18 12.24
CA GLY A 209 -1.85 -27.66 12.50
C GLY A 209 -1.87 -29.06 13.10
N GLU A 210 -1.05 -29.97 12.62
CA GLU A 210 -0.91 -31.34 13.14
C GLU A 210 -0.29 -31.35 14.55
N LEU A 211 0.67 -30.46 14.82
CA LEU A 211 1.27 -30.31 16.15
C LEU A 211 0.26 -29.86 17.20
N VAL A 212 -0.70 -29.00 16.83
CA VAL A 212 -1.77 -28.55 17.75
C VAL A 212 -2.77 -29.68 18.04
N GLU A 213 -3.01 -30.60 17.11
CA GLU A 213 -3.85 -31.78 17.38
C GLU A 213 -3.22 -32.75 18.38
N THR A 214 -1.89 -32.85 18.43
CA THR A 214 -1.19 -33.66 19.43
C THR A 214 -1.23 -33.10 20.85
N LEU A 215 -1.66 -31.83 21.02
CA LEU A 215 -1.83 -31.16 22.33
C LEU A 215 -3.25 -31.31 22.91
N ARG A 216 -4.16 -31.99 22.19
CA ARG A 216 -5.50 -32.30 22.73
C ARG A 216 -5.36 -33.43 23.76
N PRO A 217 -5.91 -33.25 24.97
CA PRO A 217 -5.85 -34.25 26.04
C PRO A 217 -6.65 -35.52 25.72
#